data_5497b196c9449105849fb522f710d572
#
_entry.id   5497b196c9449105849fb522f710d572
#
_cell.length_a   1.000
_cell.length_b   1.000
_cell.length_c   1.000
_cell.angle_alpha   90.00
_cell.angle_beta   90.00
_cell.angle_gamma   90.00
#
_symmetry.space_group_name_H-M   'P 1'
#
loop_
_entity.id
_entity.type
_entity.pdbx_description
1 polymer ?
#
loop_
_entity_poly.entity_id
_entity_poly.type
_entity_poly.pdbx_seq_one_letter_code
_entity_poly.pdbx_strand_id
1 'polypeptide(L)'
;MLSTDILERKPRLRAIAALVPEDCQCLADIGTDHGYLPAALLRAGRCRRAIAADIGAAPLERARQTARLYGLEDRMELRLGG
;
A
#
# COMPACT_ATOMS: atom_id res chain seq x y z
N MET A 1 6.08 -3.16 14.04
CA MET A 1 6.26 -4.40 13.29
C MET A 1 5.39 -4.39 12.04
N LEU A 2 5.92 -4.85 10.91
CA LEU A 2 5.13 -4.95 9.70
C LEU A 2 4.06 -6.03 9.86
N SER A 3 2.87 -5.76 9.30
CA SER A 3 1.85 -6.77 9.25
C SER A 3 2.26 -7.89 8.29
N THR A 4 2.41 -9.10 8.79
CA THR A 4 2.80 -10.24 7.97
C THR A 4 1.64 -10.78 7.17
N ASP A 5 0.39 -10.42 7.52
CA ASP A 5 -0.81 -10.92 6.86
C ASP A 5 -0.85 -10.54 5.38
N ILE A 6 -0.54 -9.28 5.09
CA ILE A 6 -0.65 -8.74 3.74
C ILE A 6 0.52 -9.18 2.86
N LEU A 7 1.74 -9.19 3.42
CA LEU A 7 2.96 -9.45 2.67
C LEU A 7 3.56 -10.83 2.91
N GLU A 8 2.84 -11.73 3.55
CA GLU A 8 3.38 -13.00 4.00
C GLU A 8 4.04 -13.82 2.91
N ARG A 9 3.46 -13.85 1.71
CA ARG A 9 4.00 -14.62 0.59
C ARG A 9 4.48 -13.71 -0.54
N LYS A 10 4.97 -12.54 -0.17
CA LYS A 10 5.41 -11.53 -1.14
C LYS A 10 6.79 -11.01 -0.75
N PRO A 11 7.83 -11.84 -0.92
CA PRO A 11 9.17 -11.50 -0.43
C PRO A 11 9.73 -10.22 -1.05
N ARG A 12 9.43 -9.95 -2.33
CA ARG A 12 9.90 -8.72 -2.97
C ARG A 12 9.29 -7.48 -2.32
N LEU A 13 7.98 -7.51 -2.07
CA LEU A 13 7.31 -6.38 -1.43
C LEU A 13 7.77 -6.22 0.02
N ARG A 14 8.03 -7.32 0.71
CA ARG A 14 8.56 -7.25 2.07
C ARG A 14 9.93 -6.59 2.11
N ALA A 15 10.78 -6.91 1.15
CA ALA A 15 12.10 -6.30 1.05
C ALA A 15 12.01 -4.80 0.78
N ILE A 16 11.09 -4.39 -0.11
CA ILE A 16 10.85 -2.98 -0.40
C ILE A 16 10.31 -2.27 0.84
N ALA A 17 9.36 -2.88 1.53
CA ALA A 17 8.77 -2.31 2.73
C ALA A 17 9.82 -2.04 3.81
N ALA A 18 10.80 -2.94 3.94
CA ALA A 18 11.86 -2.78 4.92
C ALA A 18 12.75 -1.58 4.66
N LEU A 19 12.79 -1.08 3.42
CA LEU A 19 13.59 0.09 3.05
C LEU A 19 12.88 1.41 3.32
N VAL A 20 11.59 1.39 3.61
CA VAL A 20 10.83 2.61 3.86
C VAL A 20 11.21 3.15 5.25
N PRO A 21 11.55 4.46 5.35
CA PRO A 21 11.89 5.05 6.65
C PRO A 21 10.75 4.91 7.66
N GLU A 22 11.10 4.78 8.93
CA GLU A 22 10.11 4.62 10.00
C GLU A 22 9.26 5.88 10.23
N ASP A 23 9.78 7.04 9.84
CA ASP A 23 9.08 8.32 10.01
C ASP A 23 8.39 8.77 8.72
N CYS A 24 8.08 7.86 7.84
CA CYS A 24 7.44 8.18 6.58
C CYS A 24 6.08 8.83 6.80
N GLN A 25 5.86 10.01 6.24
CA GLN A 25 4.59 10.71 6.34
C GLN A 25 3.63 10.31 5.24
N CYS A 26 4.14 10.20 4.01
CA CYS A 26 3.33 9.83 2.87
C CYS A 26 4.17 8.98 1.91
N LEU A 27 3.63 7.84 1.51
CA LEU A 27 4.22 6.94 0.54
C LEU A 27 3.43 7.01 -0.75
N ALA A 28 4.12 7.11 -1.88
CA ALA A 28 3.48 6.96 -3.19
C ALA A 28 3.94 5.66 -3.82
N ASP A 29 3.00 4.80 -4.17
CA ASP A 29 3.28 3.51 -4.79
C ASP A 29 2.74 3.53 -6.22
N ILE A 30 3.63 3.71 -7.19
CA ILE A 30 3.27 3.77 -8.61
C ILE A 30 3.29 2.35 -9.18
N GLY A 31 2.20 1.96 -9.85
CA GLY A 31 2.03 0.58 -10.27
C GLY A 31 1.67 -0.30 -9.08
N THR A 32 0.79 0.19 -8.24
CA THR A 32 0.46 -0.42 -6.96
C THR A 32 -0.20 -1.79 -7.06
N ASP A 33 -0.84 -2.06 -8.18
CA ASP A 33 -1.58 -3.30 -8.45
C ASP A 33 -2.67 -3.54 -7.37
N HIS A 34 -2.45 -4.46 -6.45
CA HIS A 34 -3.44 -4.75 -5.40
C HIS A 34 -3.38 -3.81 -4.20
N GLY A 35 -2.43 -2.88 -4.17
CA GLY A 35 -2.27 -1.98 -3.04
C GLY A 35 -1.73 -2.65 -1.78
N TYR A 36 -1.08 -3.80 -1.92
CA TYR A 36 -0.59 -4.55 -0.75
C TYR A 36 0.54 -3.84 -0.02
N LEU A 37 1.46 -3.23 -0.74
CA LEU A 37 2.59 -2.54 -0.12
C LEU A 37 2.13 -1.35 0.72
N PRO A 38 1.36 -0.41 0.16
CA PRO A 38 0.88 0.70 0.99
C PRO A 38 -0.03 0.23 2.12
N ALA A 39 -0.87 -0.78 1.89
CA ALA A 39 -1.74 -1.30 2.95
C ALA A 39 -0.93 -1.86 4.11
N ALA A 40 0.11 -2.63 3.83
CA ALA A 40 0.95 -3.20 4.89
C ALA A 40 1.65 -2.11 5.70
N LEU A 41 2.16 -1.08 5.03
CA LEU A 41 2.86 0.01 5.70
C LEU A 41 1.92 0.87 6.55
N LEU A 42 0.71 1.12 6.05
CA LEU A 42 -0.30 1.86 6.82
C LEU A 42 -0.73 1.06 8.07
N ARG A 43 -0.98 -0.24 7.91
CA ARG A 43 -1.38 -1.08 9.04
C ARG A 43 -0.29 -1.17 10.11
N ALA A 44 0.96 -1.22 9.67
CA ALA A 44 2.09 -1.30 10.58
C ALA A 44 2.42 0.04 11.25
N GLY A 45 1.78 1.12 10.84
CA GLY A 45 2.09 2.44 11.36
C GLY A 45 3.40 3.01 10.83
N ARG A 46 3.95 2.43 9.75
CA ARG A 46 5.20 2.89 9.16
C ARG A 46 5.01 4.14 8.29
N CYS A 47 3.80 4.35 7.80
CA CYS A 47 3.42 5.55 7.07
C CYS A 47 2.09 6.05 7.62
N ARG A 48 1.86 7.34 7.54
CA ARG A 48 0.59 7.93 7.95
C ARG A 48 -0.43 7.89 6.84
N ARG A 49 0.01 8.18 5.62
CA ARG A 49 -0.84 8.23 4.44
C ARG A 49 -0.12 7.58 3.27
N ALA A 50 -0.88 7.14 2.28
CA ALA A 50 -0.32 6.55 1.08
C ALA A 50 -1.13 6.97 -0.14
N ILE A 51 -0.44 7.08 -1.28
CA ILE A 51 -1.05 7.26 -2.58
C ILE A 51 -0.78 5.97 -3.35
N ALA A 52 -1.83 5.26 -3.70
CA ALA A 52 -1.73 4.04 -4.51
C ALA A 52 -2.17 4.39 -5.92
N ALA A 53 -1.25 4.35 -6.87
CA ALA A 53 -1.49 4.75 -8.25
C ALA A 53 -1.26 3.58 -9.20
N ASP A 54 -2.04 3.55 -10.28
CA ASP A 54 -1.86 2.58 -11.33
C ASP A 54 -2.41 3.14 -12.63
N ILE A 55 -1.85 2.74 -13.76
CA ILE A 55 -2.35 3.14 -15.07
C ILE A 55 -3.58 2.35 -15.47
N GLY A 56 -3.81 1.20 -14.87
CA GLY A 56 -4.94 0.34 -15.14
C GLY A 56 -6.07 0.51 -14.14
N ALA A 57 -7.29 0.62 -14.63
CA ALA A 57 -8.46 0.77 -13.76
C ALA A 57 -8.72 -0.50 -12.95
N ALA A 58 -8.50 -1.68 -13.53
CA ALA A 58 -8.74 -2.94 -12.82
C ALA A 58 -7.77 -3.16 -11.66
N PRO A 59 -6.44 -2.96 -11.82
CA PRO A 59 -5.54 -2.98 -10.68
C PRO A 59 -5.92 -1.98 -9.60
N LEU A 60 -6.32 -0.78 -10.00
CA LEU A 60 -6.69 0.26 -9.03
C LEU A 60 -7.93 -0.14 -8.23
N GLU A 61 -8.89 -0.81 -8.87
CA GLU A 61 -10.07 -1.32 -8.16
C GLU A 61 -9.68 -2.41 -7.15
N ARG A 62 -8.71 -3.26 -7.49
CA ARG A 62 -8.19 -4.24 -6.54
C ARG A 62 -7.54 -3.56 -5.33
N ALA A 63 -6.82 -2.46 -5.57
CA ALA A 63 -6.23 -1.68 -4.48
C ALA A 63 -7.32 -1.06 -3.59
N ARG A 64 -8.43 -0.61 -4.19
CA ARG A 64 -9.57 -0.11 -3.43
C ARG A 64 -10.15 -1.18 -2.53
N GLN A 65 -10.29 -2.39 -3.05
CA GLN A 65 -10.81 -3.52 -2.26
C GLN A 65 -9.88 -3.85 -1.11
N THR A 66 -8.57 -3.81 -1.33
CA THR A 66 -7.59 -4.03 -0.27
C THR A 66 -7.72 -2.97 0.82
N ALA A 67 -7.86 -1.71 0.45
CA ALA A 67 -8.04 -0.63 1.41
C ALA A 67 -9.30 -0.84 2.25
N ARG A 68 -10.40 -1.23 1.62
CA ARG A 68 -11.64 -1.51 2.33
C ARG A 68 -11.50 -2.68 3.29
N LEU A 69 -10.88 -3.75 2.83
CA LEU A 69 -10.70 -4.95 3.63
C LEU A 69 -9.98 -4.66 4.96
N TYR A 70 -9.02 -3.75 4.93
CA TYR A 70 -8.21 -3.45 6.10
C TYR A 70 -8.59 -2.13 6.78
N GLY A 71 -9.67 -1.49 6.35
CA GLY A 71 -10.14 -0.25 6.98
C GLY A 71 -9.22 0.93 6.78
N LEU A 72 -8.57 1.02 5.62
CA LEU A 72 -7.55 2.03 5.34
C LEU A 72 -8.01 3.11 4.36
N GLU A 73 -9.30 3.17 4.07
CA GLU A 73 -9.84 4.06 3.04
C GLU A 73 -9.54 5.54 3.31
N ASP A 74 -9.53 5.95 4.56
CA ASP A 74 -9.28 7.35 4.93
C ASP A 74 -7.80 7.73 4.81
N ARG A 75 -6.92 6.75 4.68
CA ARG A 75 -5.48 6.98 4.69
C ARG A 75 -4.81 6.60 3.38
N MET A 76 -5.55 5.99 2.46
CA MET A 76 -5.04 5.59 1.16
C MET A 76 -5.78 6.31 0.05
N GLU A 77 -5.10 7.21 -0.65
CA GLU A 77 -5.64 7.85 -1.84
C GLU A 77 -5.39 6.95 -3.04
N LEU A 78 -6.41 6.75 -3.86
CA LEU A 78 -6.30 5.96 -5.07
C LEU A 78 -6.25 6.89 -6.27
N ARG A 79 -5.28 6.71 -7.15
CA ARG A 79 -5.06 7.62 -8.27
C ARG A 79 -4.85 6.83 -9.54
N LEU A 80 -5.69 7.08 -10.54
CA LEU A 80 -5.52 6.50 -11.87
C LEU A 80 -4.48 7.32 -12.62
N GLY A 81 -3.43 6.65 -13.09
CA GLY A 81 -2.33 7.28 -13.78
C GLY A 81 -0.98 6.90 -13.18
N GLY A 82 0.03 7.46 -13.71
CA GLY A 82 1.40 7.18 -13.26
C GLY A 82 2.06 8.35 -12.57
#